data_17fea7aba683175450ec94b0930680be
#
_entry.id   17fea7aba683175450ec94b0930680be
#
_cell.length_a   1.000
_cell.length_b   1.000
_cell.length_c   1.000
_cell.angle_alpha   90.00
_cell.angle_beta   90.00
_cell.angle_gamma   90.00
#
_symmetry.space_group_name_H-M   'P 1'
#
loop_
_entity.id
_entity.type
_entity.pdbx_description
1 polymer ?
#
loop_
_entity_poly.entity_id
_entity_poly.type
_entity_poly.pdbx_seq_one_letter_code
_entity_poly.pdbx_strand_id
1 'polypeptide(L)'
;CLVGAEMCIRDRYLAAGHYFAVQGLSFFKEKSPTDVVEARVVKLLPAAAGAKFEQIRFEAELLSGRQEGVKVTAAQNKAGSFAVGRDVAVGDKVLLLPGQSSQGEWSYAEHLRSNVLMWLFAVFALSIIAFGRMQGVNTLISLIFCCLSIFAVFVPAILSGKNVYCWTILTCAFIVVTNLLLVNGISRKTIATILGCIGGLVIAALISASADSFLQLTGLVDEDSMYLLFLNPADPVDLKAIIFSAIIIGALGAIMDVAMDIASALNELAATTAEPTRKMLLQAGNNIGRDILGMMSNTLILAYIGGSLTIVLLFFAYNHSLLYLLNKEMVVVEILQAVIGSFGILFTIPFTSFICSRLYVKKAGRRHKSGLENKI
;
A
#
# COMPACT_ATOMS: atom_id res chain seq x y z
N CYS A 1 17.27 -3.59 26.61
CA CYS A 1 18.09 -2.58 25.92
C CYS A 1 17.86 -2.55 24.39
N LEU A 2 17.71 -3.71 23.73
CA LEU A 2 17.51 -3.79 22.27
C LEU A 2 16.10 -3.32 21.83
N VAL A 3 15.06 -3.65 22.58
CA VAL A 3 13.68 -3.19 22.30
C VAL A 3 13.55 -1.66 22.37
N GLY A 4 14.28 -1.02 23.30
CA GLY A 4 14.34 0.44 23.38
C GLY A 4 15.08 1.08 22.21
N ALA A 5 16.10 0.44 21.67
CA ALA A 5 16.83 0.93 20.51
C ALA A 5 15.98 0.81 19.22
N GLU A 6 15.19 -0.25 19.07
CA GLU A 6 14.27 -0.45 17.95
C GLU A 6 13.13 0.57 17.94
N MET A 7 12.53 0.87 19.11
CA MET A 7 11.54 1.95 19.23
C MET A 7 12.15 3.29 18.86
N CYS A 8 13.38 3.56 19.32
CA CYS A 8 14.05 4.83 19.06
C CYS A 8 14.39 5.03 17.57
N ILE A 9 14.75 3.97 16.84
CA ILE A 9 15.01 4.02 15.38
C ILE A 9 13.71 4.28 14.62
N ARG A 10 12.62 3.63 14.99
CA ARG A 10 11.28 3.80 14.39
C ARG A 10 10.73 5.19 14.60
N ASP A 11 10.76 5.68 15.84
CA ASP A 11 10.30 7.01 16.19
C ASP A 11 11.14 8.08 15.50
N ARG A 12 12.47 7.88 15.40
CA ARG A 12 13.35 8.78 14.66
C ARG A 12 13.09 8.76 13.16
N TYR A 13 12.84 7.61 12.54
CA TYR A 13 12.49 7.55 11.13
C TYR A 13 11.18 8.28 10.86
N LEU A 14 10.14 8.03 11.65
CA LEU A 14 8.85 8.70 11.48
C LEU A 14 8.95 10.19 11.76
N ALA A 15 9.57 10.60 12.85
CA ALA A 15 9.69 12.01 13.24
C ALA A 15 10.63 12.78 12.30
N ALA A 16 11.84 12.29 12.09
CA ALA A 16 12.81 12.92 11.19
C ALA A 16 12.37 12.80 9.72
N GLY A 17 11.88 11.62 9.31
CA GLY A 17 11.35 11.40 7.96
C GLY A 17 10.19 12.34 7.65
N HIS A 18 9.23 12.46 8.56
CA HIS A 18 8.13 13.41 8.44
C HIS A 18 8.62 14.87 8.40
N TYR A 19 9.53 15.23 9.31
CA TYR A 19 10.12 16.58 9.33
C TYR A 19 10.79 16.94 8.00
N PHE A 20 11.63 16.05 7.46
CA PHE A 20 12.29 16.27 6.16
C PHE A 20 11.31 16.18 4.98
N ALA A 21 10.31 15.34 5.04
CA ALA A 21 9.30 15.17 4.01
C ALA A 21 8.39 16.40 3.90
N VAL A 22 8.06 17.04 5.02
CA VAL A 22 7.16 18.23 5.08
C VAL A 22 7.89 19.54 4.74
N GLN A 23 9.24 19.56 4.73
CA GLN A 23 10.01 20.71 4.29
C GLN A 23 9.78 20.95 2.78
N GLY A 24 8.92 21.88 2.43
CA GLY A 24 8.52 22.18 1.05
C GLY A 24 7.01 22.14 0.82
N LEU A 25 6.24 21.55 1.74
CA LEU A 25 4.76 21.53 1.69
C LEU A 25 4.07 22.88 1.98
N SER A 26 4.82 23.99 2.07
CA SER A 26 4.23 25.33 2.27
C SER A 26 3.18 25.68 1.21
N PHE A 27 3.33 25.15 0.00
CA PHE A 27 2.39 25.34 -1.11
C PHE A 27 0.98 24.79 -0.84
N PHE A 28 0.86 23.74 -0.04
CA PHE A 28 -0.44 23.13 0.30
C PHE A 28 -1.11 23.77 1.52
N LYS A 29 -0.38 24.58 2.30
CA LYS A 29 -0.93 25.27 3.48
C LYS A 29 -1.82 26.46 3.13
N GLU A 30 -1.71 27.01 1.93
CA GLU A 30 -2.52 28.18 1.50
C GLU A 30 -3.92 27.83 1.01
N LYS A 31 -4.17 26.57 0.59
CA LYS A 31 -5.56 26.11 0.38
C LYS A 31 -6.10 25.60 1.70
N SER A 32 -6.89 26.45 2.37
CA SER A 32 -7.74 26.02 3.49
C SER A 32 -8.45 24.72 3.06
N PRO A 33 -8.41 23.65 3.87
CA PRO A 33 -9.26 22.51 3.59
C PRO A 33 -10.67 23.04 3.48
N THR A 34 -11.34 22.75 2.37
CA THR A 34 -12.76 23.02 2.23
C THR A 34 -13.39 22.25 3.39
N ASP A 35 -13.90 22.96 4.40
CA ASP A 35 -14.43 22.34 5.60
C ASP A 35 -15.63 21.47 5.22
N VAL A 36 -15.35 20.18 5.00
CA VAL A 36 -16.39 19.19 4.75
C VAL A 36 -17.09 18.92 6.08
N VAL A 37 -18.40 19.09 6.10
CA VAL A 37 -19.21 18.97 7.31
C VAL A 37 -20.11 17.75 7.21
N GLU A 38 -20.17 16.97 8.30
CA GLU A 38 -21.11 15.86 8.39
C GLU A 38 -22.52 16.39 8.62
N ALA A 39 -23.50 15.85 7.90
CA ALA A 39 -24.90 16.22 8.02
C ALA A 39 -25.82 14.99 7.93
N ARG A 40 -27.01 15.11 8.49
CA ARG A 40 -28.08 14.14 8.37
C ARG A 40 -29.22 14.71 7.56
N VAL A 41 -29.67 14.00 6.55
CA VAL A 41 -30.82 14.38 5.72
C VAL A 41 -32.10 14.29 6.54
N VAL A 42 -32.80 15.41 6.66
CA VAL A 42 -34.04 15.51 7.42
C VAL A 42 -35.24 15.38 6.49
N LYS A 43 -35.22 16.06 5.33
CA LYS A 43 -36.33 16.10 4.40
C LYS A 43 -35.88 16.33 2.97
N LEU A 44 -36.52 15.66 2.02
CA LEU A 44 -36.35 15.96 0.59
C LEU A 44 -37.23 17.15 0.19
N LEU A 45 -36.66 18.05 -0.59
CA LEU A 45 -37.34 19.22 -1.12
C LEU A 45 -37.72 18.99 -2.59
N PRO A 46 -38.82 19.64 -3.09
CA PRO A 46 -39.14 19.56 -4.51
C PRO A 46 -38.02 20.15 -5.37
N ALA A 47 -37.84 19.59 -6.57
CA ALA A 47 -36.84 20.07 -7.51
C ALA A 47 -37.10 21.54 -7.89
N ALA A 48 -36.05 22.32 -8.07
CA ALA A 48 -36.19 23.71 -8.52
C ALA A 48 -36.72 23.76 -9.95
N ALA A 49 -37.80 24.47 -10.15
CA ALA A 49 -38.36 24.70 -11.48
C ALA A 49 -37.34 25.45 -12.35
N GLY A 50 -36.89 24.83 -13.48
CA GLY A 50 -35.98 25.45 -14.42
C GLY A 50 -34.49 25.05 -14.28
N ALA A 51 -34.13 24.12 -13.42
CA ALA A 51 -32.78 23.60 -13.35
C ALA A 51 -32.41 22.87 -14.66
N LYS A 52 -31.24 23.23 -15.26
CA LYS A 52 -30.72 22.58 -16.47
C LYS A 52 -30.31 21.11 -16.26
N PHE A 53 -30.17 20.67 -15.02
CA PHE A 53 -29.82 19.32 -14.62
C PHE A 53 -30.77 18.82 -13.53
N GLU A 54 -31.01 17.51 -13.49
CA GLU A 54 -31.81 16.90 -12.45
C GLU A 54 -31.06 17.06 -11.11
N GLN A 55 -31.65 17.84 -10.19
CA GLN A 55 -31.10 18.12 -8.86
C GLN A 55 -32.02 17.57 -7.80
N ILE A 56 -31.45 16.81 -6.84
CA ILE A 56 -32.15 16.43 -5.62
C ILE A 56 -31.81 17.47 -4.57
N ARG A 57 -32.78 18.31 -4.20
CA ARG A 57 -32.66 19.26 -3.10
C ARG A 57 -33.16 18.65 -1.82
N PHE A 58 -32.46 18.89 -0.73
CA PHE A 58 -32.83 18.35 0.57
C PHE A 58 -32.42 19.31 1.70
N GLU A 59 -33.12 19.20 2.79
CA GLU A 59 -32.78 19.85 4.06
C GLU A 59 -31.97 18.87 4.90
N ALA A 60 -30.83 19.30 5.40
CA ALA A 60 -29.95 18.50 6.24
C ALA A 60 -29.60 19.26 7.51
N GLU A 61 -29.51 18.52 8.61
CA GLU A 61 -29.01 19.00 9.91
C GLU A 61 -27.51 18.73 10.01
N LEU A 62 -26.72 19.77 10.25
CA LEU A 62 -25.28 19.65 10.42
C LEU A 62 -24.95 18.92 11.73
N LEU A 63 -24.12 17.87 11.65
CA LEU A 63 -23.70 17.05 12.80
C LEU A 63 -22.30 17.40 13.31
N SER A 64 -21.57 18.22 12.56
CA SER A 64 -20.20 18.63 12.94
C SER A 64 -19.90 20.05 12.47
N GLY A 65 -18.79 20.63 12.93
CA GLY A 65 -18.34 21.96 12.53
C GLY A 65 -18.88 23.09 13.42
N ARG A 66 -18.63 24.36 13.01
CA ARG A 66 -19.00 25.55 13.79
C ARG A 66 -20.50 25.81 13.88
N GLN A 67 -21.30 25.17 13.03
CA GLN A 67 -22.74 25.34 12.91
C GLN A 67 -23.50 24.04 13.22
N GLU A 68 -23.02 23.23 14.14
CA GLU A 68 -23.66 21.99 14.57
C GLU A 68 -25.12 22.25 15.02
N GLY A 69 -26.06 21.40 14.57
CA GLY A 69 -27.50 21.53 14.86
C GLY A 69 -28.26 22.50 13.95
N VAL A 70 -27.57 23.23 13.08
CA VAL A 70 -28.26 24.13 12.12
C VAL A 70 -28.77 23.32 10.93
N LYS A 71 -29.98 23.62 10.50
CA LYS A 71 -30.56 23.05 9.27
C LYS A 71 -30.16 23.89 8.08
N VAL A 72 -29.63 23.23 7.09
CA VAL A 72 -29.16 23.85 5.84
C VAL A 72 -29.83 23.19 4.63
N THR A 73 -30.01 23.97 3.56
CA THR A 73 -30.46 23.43 2.28
C THR A 73 -29.23 23.02 1.46
N ALA A 74 -29.25 21.79 0.97
CA ALA A 74 -28.19 21.25 0.14
C ALA A 74 -28.77 20.65 -1.15
N ALA A 75 -27.94 20.55 -2.17
CA ALA A 75 -28.30 19.98 -3.45
C ALA A 75 -27.32 18.90 -3.88
N GLN A 76 -27.86 17.75 -4.31
CA GLN A 76 -27.14 16.72 -5.02
C GLN A 76 -27.34 16.95 -6.52
N ASN A 77 -26.31 17.31 -7.24
CA ASN A 77 -26.35 17.51 -8.68
C ASN A 77 -26.21 16.17 -9.40
N LYS A 78 -27.22 15.80 -10.19
CA LYS A 78 -27.13 14.69 -11.14
C LYS A 78 -26.66 15.27 -12.48
N ALA A 79 -25.39 15.36 -12.71
CA ALA A 79 -24.82 15.85 -13.96
C ALA A 79 -24.93 14.77 -15.05
N GLY A 80 -26.02 14.79 -15.83
CA GLY A 80 -26.20 13.96 -17.03
C GLY A 80 -26.39 12.45 -16.79
N SER A 81 -26.43 11.69 -17.88
CA SER A 81 -26.66 10.22 -17.89
C SER A 81 -25.59 9.40 -17.10
N PHE A 82 -24.54 10.01 -16.63
CA PHE A 82 -23.42 9.39 -15.90
C PHE A 82 -23.44 9.62 -14.39
N ALA A 83 -24.46 10.29 -13.85
CA ALA A 83 -24.61 10.46 -12.40
C ALA A 83 -25.05 9.14 -11.75
N VAL A 84 -24.15 8.16 -11.71
CA VAL A 84 -24.33 6.84 -11.11
C VAL A 84 -24.00 6.92 -9.63
N GLY A 85 -24.69 7.78 -8.89
CA GLY A 85 -24.59 7.83 -7.44
C GLY A 85 -25.91 7.36 -6.82
N ARG A 86 -25.87 6.82 -5.61
CA ARG A 86 -27.07 6.56 -4.82
C ARG A 86 -27.76 7.89 -4.53
N ASP A 87 -29.05 7.96 -4.80
CA ASP A 87 -29.89 9.11 -4.44
C ASP A 87 -29.91 9.28 -2.92
N VAL A 88 -29.85 10.53 -2.49
CA VAL A 88 -29.95 10.88 -1.08
C VAL A 88 -31.36 10.58 -0.59
N ALA A 89 -31.48 9.85 0.52
CA ALA A 89 -32.73 9.51 1.18
C ALA A 89 -32.84 10.16 2.57
N VAL A 90 -34.04 10.31 3.07
CA VAL A 90 -34.30 10.83 4.42
C VAL A 90 -33.66 9.89 5.45
N GLY A 91 -32.87 10.45 6.37
CA GLY A 91 -32.12 9.73 7.40
C GLY A 91 -30.68 9.38 7.01
N ASP A 92 -30.29 9.53 5.74
CA ASP A 92 -28.92 9.29 5.32
C ASP A 92 -27.95 10.29 5.97
N LYS A 93 -26.76 9.81 6.32
CA LYS A 93 -25.64 10.66 6.72
C LYS A 93 -24.80 10.98 5.48
N VAL A 94 -24.55 12.25 5.27
CA VAL A 94 -23.86 12.78 4.10
C VAL A 94 -22.78 13.77 4.48
N LEU A 95 -21.82 13.96 3.59
CA LEU A 95 -20.81 15.00 3.67
C LEU A 95 -21.23 16.17 2.80
N LEU A 96 -21.22 17.36 3.36
CA LEU A 96 -21.57 18.60 2.68
C LEU A 96 -20.37 19.53 2.60
N LEU A 97 -20.25 20.22 1.48
CA LEU A 97 -19.31 21.30 1.24
C LEU A 97 -20.07 22.64 1.32
N PRO A 98 -19.52 23.66 1.99
CA PRO A 98 -20.11 24.98 1.94
C PRO A 98 -20.15 25.48 0.50
N GLY A 99 -21.36 25.85 0.04
CA GLY A 99 -21.56 26.26 -1.35
C GLY A 99 -20.86 27.57 -1.68
N GLN A 100 -20.20 27.62 -2.83
CA GLN A 100 -19.65 28.84 -3.40
C GLN A 100 -20.71 29.67 -4.15
N SER A 101 -21.97 29.22 -4.18
CA SER A 101 -23.03 29.93 -4.87
C SER A 101 -23.58 31.10 -4.06
N SER A 102 -23.95 32.16 -4.77
CA SER A 102 -24.51 33.40 -4.20
C SER A 102 -25.81 33.21 -3.39
N GLN A 103 -26.35 32.00 -3.32
CA GLN A 103 -27.58 31.67 -2.59
C GLN A 103 -27.30 30.88 -1.27
N GLY A 104 -26.01 30.64 -0.90
CA GLY A 104 -25.68 29.96 0.36
C GLY A 104 -26.10 28.48 0.43
N GLU A 105 -26.50 27.86 -0.70
CA GLU A 105 -26.83 26.43 -0.73
C GLU A 105 -25.56 25.58 -0.60
N TRP A 106 -25.64 24.55 0.26
CA TRP A 106 -24.56 23.57 0.44
C TRP A 106 -24.55 22.57 -0.71
N SER A 107 -23.36 22.11 -1.08
CA SER A 107 -23.19 21.09 -2.12
C SER A 107 -23.01 19.73 -1.47
N TYR A 108 -23.75 18.72 -1.96
CA TYR A 108 -23.51 17.33 -1.60
C TYR A 108 -22.13 16.89 -2.14
N ALA A 109 -21.29 16.33 -1.27
CA ALA A 109 -20.01 15.74 -1.63
C ALA A 109 -20.13 14.23 -1.77
N GLU A 110 -20.45 13.53 -0.68
CA GLU A 110 -20.49 12.06 -0.64
C GLU A 110 -21.38 11.53 0.49
N HIS A 111 -21.79 10.26 0.40
CA HIS A 111 -22.38 9.56 1.53
C HIS A 111 -21.33 9.24 2.61
N LEU A 112 -21.68 9.40 3.87
CA LEU A 112 -20.80 9.08 4.99
C LEU A 112 -20.67 7.55 5.16
N ARG A 113 -19.58 7.00 4.66
CA ARG A 113 -19.26 5.55 4.74
C ARG A 113 -18.23 5.23 5.81
N SER A 114 -17.55 6.24 6.35
CA SER A 114 -16.43 6.10 7.30
C SER A 114 -16.80 5.30 8.54
N ASN A 115 -18.00 5.50 9.10
CA ASN A 115 -18.43 4.80 10.31
C ASN A 115 -18.54 3.28 10.10
N VAL A 116 -19.11 2.85 8.96
CA VAL A 116 -19.23 1.41 8.64
C VAL A 116 -17.85 0.82 8.37
N LEU A 117 -17.00 1.57 7.68
CA LEU A 117 -15.63 1.15 7.39
C LEU A 117 -14.81 1.00 8.68
N MET A 118 -14.95 1.94 9.63
CA MET A 118 -14.30 1.85 10.94
C MET A 118 -14.76 0.63 11.75
N TRP A 119 -16.06 0.32 11.74
CA TRP A 119 -16.57 -0.90 12.36
C TRP A 119 -16.02 -2.17 11.73
N LEU A 120 -15.96 -2.23 10.39
CA LEU A 120 -15.36 -3.34 9.68
C LEU A 120 -13.88 -3.52 10.05
N PHE A 121 -13.14 -2.42 10.13
CA PHE A 121 -11.75 -2.43 10.53
C PHE A 121 -11.57 -2.86 12.01
N ALA A 122 -12.47 -2.43 12.90
CA ALA A 122 -12.47 -2.86 14.30
C ALA A 122 -12.73 -4.37 14.43
N VAL A 123 -13.69 -4.92 13.69
CA VAL A 123 -13.97 -6.36 13.65
C VAL A 123 -12.77 -7.13 13.12
N PHE A 124 -12.13 -6.65 12.05
CA PHE A 124 -10.91 -7.24 11.51
C PHE A 124 -9.77 -7.24 12.53
N ALA A 125 -9.52 -6.11 13.21
CA ALA A 125 -8.49 -5.99 14.23
C ALA A 125 -8.75 -6.94 15.42
N LEU A 126 -10.00 -7.01 15.90
CA LEU A 126 -10.39 -7.94 16.96
C LEU A 126 -10.20 -9.39 16.54
N SER A 127 -10.50 -9.73 15.29
CA SER A 127 -10.29 -11.09 14.76
C SER A 127 -8.80 -11.46 14.76
N ILE A 128 -7.92 -10.56 14.29
CA ILE A 128 -6.47 -10.78 14.33
C ILE A 128 -5.98 -10.99 15.77
N ILE A 129 -6.46 -10.21 16.73
CA ILE A 129 -6.07 -10.37 18.14
C ILE A 129 -6.59 -11.70 18.70
N ALA A 130 -7.84 -12.05 18.41
CA ALA A 130 -8.45 -13.29 18.89
C ALA A 130 -7.71 -14.55 18.42
N PHE A 131 -7.31 -14.60 17.15
CA PHE A 131 -6.56 -15.72 16.59
C PHE A 131 -5.07 -15.67 16.90
N GLY A 132 -4.45 -14.50 16.75
CA GLY A 132 -2.99 -14.31 16.86
C GLY A 132 -2.50 -14.01 18.28
N ARG A 133 -3.40 -13.72 19.24
CA ARG A 133 -3.05 -13.28 20.61
C ARG A 133 -2.01 -12.15 20.58
N MET A 134 -0.88 -12.32 21.28
CA MET A 134 0.20 -11.31 21.31
C MET A 134 0.86 -11.09 19.93
N GLN A 135 0.95 -12.13 19.10
CA GLN A 135 1.43 -11.96 17.72
C GLN A 135 0.47 -11.12 16.89
N GLY A 136 -0.85 -11.29 17.10
CA GLY A 136 -1.86 -10.45 16.44
C GLY A 136 -1.73 -8.98 16.81
N VAL A 137 -1.45 -8.65 18.06
CA VAL A 137 -1.17 -7.26 18.48
C VAL A 137 0.06 -6.71 17.78
N ASN A 138 1.16 -7.47 17.75
CA ASN A 138 2.38 -7.05 17.05
C ASN A 138 2.15 -6.82 15.54
N THR A 139 1.31 -7.65 14.91
CA THR A 139 0.93 -7.50 13.50
C THR A 139 0.15 -6.21 13.26
N LEU A 140 -0.81 -5.87 14.14
CA LEU A 140 -1.56 -4.62 14.03
C LEU A 140 -0.67 -3.39 14.24
N ILE A 141 0.24 -3.44 15.21
CA ILE A 141 1.22 -2.37 15.44
C ILE A 141 2.11 -2.22 14.20
N SER A 142 2.58 -3.33 13.61
CA SER A 142 3.36 -3.31 12.38
C SER A 142 2.60 -2.69 11.22
N LEU A 143 1.33 -3.05 11.05
CA LEU A 143 0.45 -2.48 10.02
C LEU A 143 0.32 -0.97 10.17
N ILE A 144 0.13 -0.48 11.41
CA ILE A 144 0.07 0.96 11.69
C ILE A 144 1.38 1.65 11.29
N PHE A 145 2.55 1.07 11.62
CA PHE A 145 3.84 1.64 11.22
C PHE A 145 4.04 1.64 9.70
N CYS A 146 3.60 0.59 9.00
CA CYS A 146 3.61 0.56 7.53
C CYS A 146 2.75 1.69 6.94
N CYS A 147 1.52 1.85 7.41
CA CYS A 147 0.64 2.93 6.98
C CYS A 147 1.23 4.31 7.29
N LEU A 148 1.75 4.52 8.50
CA LEU A 148 2.40 5.79 8.86
C LEU A 148 3.64 6.06 8.00
N SER A 149 4.45 5.06 7.68
CA SER A 149 5.61 5.22 6.80
C SER A 149 5.20 5.70 5.40
N ILE A 150 4.09 5.18 4.88
CA ILE A 150 3.58 5.58 3.56
C ILE A 150 2.93 6.96 3.64
N PHE A 151 1.94 7.16 4.52
CA PHE A 151 1.12 8.37 4.51
C PHE A 151 1.78 9.57 5.20
N ALA A 152 2.60 9.37 6.22
CA ALA A 152 3.22 10.46 6.97
C ALA A 152 4.65 10.80 6.50
N VAL A 153 5.31 9.90 5.74
CA VAL A 153 6.68 10.10 5.29
C VAL A 153 6.78 10.08 3.77
N PHE A 154 6.37 8.98 3.14
CA PHE A 154 6.57 8.78 1.70
C PHE A 154 5.73 9.75 0.85
N VAL A 155 4.42 9.82 1.08
CA VAL A 155 3.53 10.72 0.32
C VAL A 155 3.92 12.19 0.46
N PRO A 156 4.17 12.74 1.68
CA PRO A 156 4.65 14.09 1.83
C PRO A 156 6.01 14.35 1.16
N ALA A 157 6.92 13.36 1.15
CA ALA A 157 8.21 13.49 0.48
C ALA A 157 8.08 13.66 -1.03
N ILE A 158 7.17 12.89 -1.67
CA ILE A 158 6.86 13.02 -3.10
C ILE A 158 6.30 14.41 -3.38
N LEU A 159 5.27 14.83 -2.63
CA LEU A 159 4.62 16.12 -2.81
C LEU A 159 5.55 17.32 -2.57
N SER A 160 6.62 17.11 -1.80
CA SER A 160 7.67 18.13 -1.55
C SER A 160 8.76 18.15 -2.62
N GLY A 161 8.60 17.48 -3.77
CA GLY A 161 9.58 17.44 -4.86
C GLY A 161 10.87 16.68 -4.53
N LYS A 162 10.86 15.79 -3.51
CA LYS A 162 12.03 14.97 -3.18
C LYS A 162 12.22 13.85 -4.19
N ASN A 163 13.45 13.31 -4.26
CA ASN A 163 13.76 12.19 -5.14
C ASN A 163 12.94 10.95 -4.78
N VAL A 164 11.94 10.63 -5.59
CA VAL A 164 10.96 9.58 -5.34
C VAL A 164 11.62 8.20 -5.25
N TYR A 165 12.61 7.91 -6.13
CA TYR A 165 13.33 6.63 -6.12
C TYR A 165 14.03 6.36 -4.78
N CYS A 166 14.72 7.37 -4.26
CA CYS A 166 15.44 7.27 -2.98
C CYS A 166 14.47 7.04 -1.81
N TRP A 167 13.38 7.81 -1.77
CA TRP A 167 12.38 7.68 -0.72
C TRP A 167 11.61 6.36 -0.81
N THR A 168 11.37 5.82 -2.00
CA THR A 168 10.80 4.48 -2.18
C THR A 168 11.67 3.41 -1.54
N ILE A 169 12.96 3.39 -1.87
CA ILE A 169 13.90 2.40 -1.33
C ILE A 169 14.01 2.53 0.20
N LEU A 170 14.10 3.75 0.71
CA LEU A 170 14.18 4.02 2.15
C LEU A 170 12.92 3.55 2.89
N THR A 171 11.75 3.86 2.35
CA THR A 171 10.45 3.46 2.92
C THR A 171 10.27 1.95 2.87
N CYS A 172 10.59 1.30 1.75
CA CYS A 172 10.52 -0.16 1.64
C CYS A 172 11.49 -0.84 2.60
N ALA A 173 12.72 -0.36 2.73
CA ALA A 173 13.69 -0.89 3.70
C ALA A 173 13.18 -0.74 5.14
N PHE A 174 12.61 0.41 5.48
CA PHE A 174 12.01 0.64 6.80
C PHE A 174 10.85 -0.32 7.07
N ILE A 175 9.93 -0.50 6.10
CA ILE A 175 8.78 -1.41 6.22
C ILE A 175 9.26 -2.85 6.43
N VAL A 176 10.23 -3.35 5.62
CA VAL A 176 10.79 -4.70 5.76
C VAL A 176 11.38 -4.91 7.15
N VAL A 177 12.25 -4.02 7.58
CA VAL A 177 12.95 -4.14 8.87
C VAL A 177 11.94 -4.06 10.02
N THR A 178 11.05 -3.08 10.01
CA THR A 178 10.09 -2.85 11.10
C THR A 178 9.10 -4.01 11.21
N ASN A 179 8.51 -4.44 10.08
CA ASN A 179 7.53 -5.52 10.07
C ASN A 179 8.16 -6.84 10.57
N LEU A 180 9.29 -7.22 10.00
CA LEU A 180 9.94 -8.49 10.34
C LEU A 180 10.47 -8.52 11.78
N LEU A 181 10.98 -7.41 12.30
CA LEU A 181 11.44 -7.33 13.69
C LEU A 181 10.27 -7.33 14.68
N LEU A 182 9.19 -6.63 14.39
CA LEU A 182 8.00 -6.59 15.27
C LEU A 182 7.31 -7.95 15.38
N VAL A 183 7.12 -8.62 14.23
CA VAL A 183 6.36 -9.87 14.17
C VAL A 183 7.20 -11.05 14.66
N ASN A 184 8.48 -11.12 14.28
CA ASN A 184 9.32 -12.29 14.51
C ASN A 184 10.45 -12.07 15.53
N GLY A 185 10.62 -10.86 16.05
CA GLY A 185 11.70 -10.52 16.95
C GLY A 185 13.11 -10.61 16.30
N ILE A 186 14.13 -10.37 17.10
CA ILE A 186 15.54 -10.45 16.65
C ILE A 186 15.99 -11.90 16.64
N SER A 187 16.05 -12.49 15.45
CA SER A 187 16.50 -13.87 15.26
C SER A 187 17.34 -14.01 14.00
N ARG A 188 18.11 -15.10 13.88
CA ARG A 188 18.82 -15.40 12.64
C ARG A 188 17.88 -15.60 11.46
N LYS A 189 16.68 -16.11 11.74
CA LYS A 189 15.59 -16.23 10.76
C LYS A 189 15.21 -14.85 10.24
N THR A 190 14.94 -13.90 11.12
CA THR A 190 14.57 -12.54 10.77
C THR A 190 15.65 -11.83 9.95
N ILE A 191 16.92 -11.97 10.33
CA ILE A 191 18.06 -11.40 9.57
C ILE A 191 18.15 -12.04 8.18
N ALA A 192 18.00 -13.36 8.08
CA ALA A 192 18.01 -14.04 6.78
C ALA A 192 16.87 -13.57 5.88
N THR A 193 15.67 -13.40 6.43
CA THR A 193 14.51 -12.90 5.71
C THR A 193 14.73 -11.46 5.23
N ILE A 194 15.20 -10.56 6.10
CA ILE A 194 15.49 -9.15 5.73
C ILE A 194 16.46 -9.09 4.56
N LEU A 195 17.56 -9.83 4.63
CA LEU A 195 18.57 -9.84 3.56
C LEU A 195 18.02 -10.46 2.26
N GLY A 196 17.22 -11.52 2.38
CA GLY A 196 16.51 -12.13 1.24
C GLY A 196 15.55 -11.15 0.56
N CYS A 197 14.75 -10.45 1.34
CA CYS A 197 13.83 -9.40 0.85
C CYS A 197 14.59 -8.28 0.13
N ILE A 198 15.66 -7.78 0.72
CA ILE A 198 16.48 -6.73 0.10
C ILE A 198 17.03 -7.23 -1.24
N GLY A 199 17.51 -8.47 -1.32
CA GLY A 199 17.99 -9.07 -2.58
C GLY A 199 16.90 -9.10 -3.65
N GLY A 200 15.70 -9.55 -3.32
CA GLY A 200 14.56 -9.58 -4.23
C GLY A 200 14.11 -8.19 -4.68
N LEU A 201 14.03 -7.24 -3.74
CA LEU A 201 13.66 -5.85 -4.03
C LEU A 201 14.68 -5.14 -4.94
N VAL A 202 15.97 -5.35 -4.71
CA VAL A 202 17.02 -4.77 -5.58
C VAL A 202 16.85 -5.25 -7.01
N ILE A 203 16.58 -6.54 -7.23
CA ILE A 203 16.36 -7.08 -8.58
C ILE A 203 15.06 -6.54 -9.18
N ALA A 204 13.97 -6.50 -8.41
CA ALA A 204 12.73 -5.91 -8.88
C ALA A 204 12.93 -4.44 -9.29
N ALA A 205 13.68 -3.66 -8.50
CA ALA A 205 13.99 -2.27 -8.80
C ALA A 205 14.85 -2.12 -10.07
N LEU A 206 15.85 -2.97 -10.26
CA LEU A 206 16.68 -2.96 -11.47
C LEU A 206 15.87 -3.32 -12.73
N ILE A 207 14.99 -4.31 -12.64
CA ILE A 207 14.11 -4.70 -13.76
C ILE A 207 13.10 -3.58 -14.04
N SER A 208 12.51 -2.97 -13.00
CA SER A 208 11.58 -1.85 -13.16
C SER A 208 12.22 -0.64 -13.84
N ALA A 209 13.41 -0.25 -13.40
CA ALA A 209 14.15 0.84 -14.01
C ALA A 209 14.56 0.54 -15.47
N SER A 210 14.91 -0.71 -15.77
CA SER A 210 15.21 -1.13 -17.14
C SER A 210 13.95 -1.12 -18.02
N ALA A 211 12.83 -1.60 -17.50
CA ALA A 211 11.56 -1.65 -18.20
C ALA A 211 11.06 -0.25 -18.59
N ASP A 212 11.20 0.75 -17.72
CA ASP A 212 10.85 2.14 -18.03
C ASP A 212 11.63 2.66 -19.26
N SER A 213 12.92 2.35 -19.32
CA SER A 213 13.77 2.77 -20.44
C SER A 213 13.37 2.11 -21.78
N PHE A 214 12.95 0.84 -21.76
CA PHE A 214 12.56 0.11 -22.97
C PHE A 214 11.14 0.45 -23.45
N LEU A 215 10.21 0.65 -22.51
CA LEU A 215 8.79 0.89 -22.81
C LEU A 215 8.46 2.36 -23.02
N GLN A 216 9.41 3.26 -22.77
CA GLN A 216 9.24 4.71 -22.94
C GLN A 216 7.98 5.24 -22.25
N LEU A 217 7.72 4.79 -21.01
CA LEU A 217 6.55 5.22 -20.25
C LEU A 217 6.57 6.73 -20.06
N THR A 218 5.41 7.36 -20.11
CA THR A 218 5.26 8.78 -19.85
C THR A 218 4.86 9.07 -18.41
N GLY A 219 4.21 8.11 -17.77
CA GLY A 219 3.63 8.23 -16.44
C GLY A 219 2.18 8.71 -16.43
N LEU A 220 1.64 9.05 -17.61
CA LEU A 220 0.24 9.50 -17.76
C LEU A 220 -0.67 8.27 -17.87
N VAL A 221 -0.91 7.62 -16.74
CA VAL A 221 -1.70 6.38 -16.68
C VAL A 221 -3.20 6.67 -16.72
N ASP A 222 -3.64 7.71 -16.02
CA ASP A 222 -5.03 8.10 -15.83
C ASP A 222 -5.21 9.62 -15.79
N GLU A 223 -6.46 10.08 -15.69
CA GLU A 223 -6.79 11.51 -15.57
C GLU A 223 -6.23 12.11 -14.27
N ASP A 224 -6.19 11.34 -13.18
CA ASP A 224 -5.66 11.79 -11.89
C ASP A 224 -4.16 12.07 -11.96
N SER A 225 -3.41 11.32 -12.76
CA SER A 225 -1.98 11.56 -13.04
C SER A 225 -1.74 12.93 -13.68
N MET A 226 -2.67 13.41 -14.52
CA MET A 226 -2.59 14.75 -15.09
C MET A 226 -2.75 15.84 -14.03
N TYR A 227 -3.65 15.65 -13.06
CA TYR A 227 -3.83 16.61 -11.97
C TYR A 227 -2.56 16.76 -11.12
N LEU A 228 -1.81 15.67 -10.92
CA LEU A 228 -0.53 15.71 -10.18
C LEU A 228 0.52 16.58 -10.86
N LEU A 229 0.57 16.62 -12.20
CA LEU A 229 1.48 17.51 -12.94
C LEU A 229 1.15 19.00 -12.75
N PHE A 230 -0.13 19.32 -12.61
CA PHE A 230 -0.58 20.70 -12.46
C PHE A 230 -0.56 21.21 -11.01
N LEU A 231 -0.30 20.35 -10.03
CA LEU A 231 -0.22 20.75 -8.62
C LEU A 231 0.90 21.75 -8.36
N ASN A 232 2.07 21.53 -8.95
CA ASN A 232 3.21 22.43 -8.86
C ASN A 232 3.88 22.56 -10.24
N PRO A 233 3.45 23.49 -11.10
CA PRO A 233 4.01 23.65 -12.44
C PRO A 233 5.50 24.05 -12.47
N ALA A 234 6.01 24.63 -11.37
CA ALA A 234 7.42 25.03 -11.26
C ALA A 234 8.35 23.84 -10.98
N ASP A 235 7.85 22.81 -10.32
CA ASP A 235 8.58 21.57 -10.01
C ASP A 235 7.59 20.39 -10.10
N PRO A 236 7.31 19.91 -11.33
CA PRO A 236 6.32 18.87 -11.55
C PRO A 236 6.78 17.53 -10.96
N VAL A 237 5.84 16.81 -10.39
CA VAL A 237 6.10 15.50 -9.81
C VAL A 237 6.52 14.50 -10.90
N ASP A 238 7.57 13.73 -10.65
CA ASP A 238 8.03 12.67 -11.56
C ASP A 238 7.06 11.49 -11.56
N LEU A 239 6.15 11.45 -12.53
CA LEU A 239 5.14 10.40 -12.67
C LEU A 239 5.75 9.02 -12.94
N LYS A 240 6.88 8.93 -13.65
CA LYS A 240 7.57 7.66 -13.87
C LYS A 240 8.09 7.07 -12.57
N ALA A 241 8.64 7.92 -11.71
CA ALA A 241 9.08 7.51 -10.39
C ALA A 241 7.93 7.08 -9.48
N ILE A 242 6.71 7.63 -9.69
CA ILE A 242 5.50 7.15 -8.99
C ILE A 242 5.15 5.73 -9.45
N ILE A 243 5.18 5.45 -10.76
CA ILE A 243 4.95 4.09 -11.29
C ILE A 243 5.98 3.11 -10.71
N PHE A 244 7.27 3.49 -10.74
CA PHE A 244 8.33 2.70 -10.12
C PHE A 244 8.01 2.38 -8.65
N SER A 245 7.58 3.39 -7.90
CA SER A 245 7.25 3.25 -6.48
C SER A 245 6.06 2.32 -6.26
N ALA A 246 5.01 2.45 -7.06
CA ALA A 246 3.82 1.60 -6.99
C ALA A 246 4.19 0.13 -7.25
N ILE A 247 5.04 -0.15 -8.25
CA ILE A 247 5.54 -1.49 -8.55
C ILE A 247 6.31 -2.08 -7.36
N ILE A 248 7.25 -1.32 -6.79
CA ILE A 248 8.13 -1.80 -5.72
C ILE A 248 7.35 -2.00 -4.42
N ILE A 249 6.50 -1.05 -4.04
CA ILE A 249 5.66 -1.15 -2.83
C ILE A 249 4.64 -2.29 -2.99
N GLY A 250 4.05 -2.45 -4.18
CA GLY A 250 3.10 -3.52 -4.47
C GLY A 250 3.72 -4.91 -4.40
N ALA A 251 4.96 -5.07 -4.87
CA ALA A 251 5.69 -6.34 -4.81
C ALA A 251 6.21 -6.67 -3.41
N LEU A 252 6.40 -5.67 -2.53
CA LEU A 252 7.07 -5.79 -1.25
C LEU A 252 6.44 -6.86 -0.35
N GLY A 253 5.09 -6.88 -0.25
CA GLY A 253 4.36 -7.84 0.58
C GLY A 253 4.66 -9.27 0.17
N ALA A 254 4.48 -9.60 -1.10
CA ALA A 254 4.71 -10.94 -1.63
C ALA A 254 6.19 -11.39 -1.51
N ILE A 255 7.13 -10.47 -1.71
CA ILE A 255 8.57 -10.72 -1.50
C ILE A 255 8.86 -11.06 -0.03
N MET A 256 8.25 -10.32 0.92
CA MET A 256 8.43 -10.59 2.35
C MET A 256 7.87 -11.95 2.76
N ASP A 257 6.69 -12.31 2.26
CA ASP A 257 6.04 -13.57 2.60
C ASP A 257 6.88 -14.76 2.11
N VAL A 258 7.33 -14.74 0.86
CA VAL A 258 8.18 -15.80 0.29
C VAL A 258 9.52 -15.92 1.02
N ALA A 259 10.16 -14.79 1.35
CA ALA A 259 11.42 -14.81 2.10
C ALA A 259 11.23 -15.39 3.50
N MET A 260 10.09 -15.08 4.16
CA MET A 260 9.77 -15.57 5.49
C MET A 260 9.47 -17.07 5.48
N ASP A 261 8.68 -17.53 4.53
CA ASP A 261 8.31 -18.94 4.40
C ASP A 261 9.54 -19.83 4.19
N ILE A 262 10.41 -19.44 3.24
CA ILE A 262 11.67 -20.15 2.99
C ILE A 262 12.58 -20.13 4.23
N ALA A 263 12.76 -18.96 4.86
CA ALA A 263 13.60 -18.84 6.04
C ALA A 263 13.06 -19.66 7.22
N SER A 264 11.73 -19.72 7.37
CA SER A 264 11.06 -20.52 8.41
C SER A 264 11.25 -22.00 8.17
N ALA A 265 10.95 -22.48 6.97
CA ALA A 265 11.09 -23.89 6.61
C ALA A 265 12.54 -24.37 6.71
N LEU A 266 13.50 -23.58 6.24
CA LEU A 266 14.92 -23.91 6.33
C LEU A 266 15.47 -23.86 7.77
N ASN A 267 14.94 -22.98 8.63
CA ASN A 267 15.31 -22.93 10.03
C ASN A 267 14.82 -24.20 10.77
N GLU A 268 13.61 -24.67 10.46
CA GLU A 268 13.07 -25.91 11.03
C GLU A 268 13.85 -27.13 10.54
N LEU A 269 14.12 -27.21 9.24
CA LEU A 269 14.93 -28.28 8.66
C LEU A 269 16.34 -28.34 9.28
N ALA A 270 16.98 -27.18 9.47
CA ALA A 270 18.29 -27.13 10.12
C ALA A 270 18.27 -27.47 11.61
N ALA A 271 17.12 -27.30 12.29
CA ALA A 271 16.95 -27.66 13.70
C ALA A 271 16.70 -29.17 13.90
N THR A 272 16.02 -29.81 12.97
CA THR A 272 15.63 -31.24 13.03
C THR A 272 16.67 -32.17 12.43
N THR A 273 17.54 -31.68 11.54
CA THR A 273 18.59 -32.48 10.90
C THR A 273 19.83 -32.57 11.79
N ALA A 274 20.39 -33.78 11.97
CA ALA A 274 21.58 -34.02 12.78
C ALA A 274 22.81 -33.28 12.24
N GLU A 275 23.05 -33.32 10.93
CA GLU A 275 24.17 -32.65 10.25
C GLU A 275 23.68 -31.89 9.01
N PRO A 276 23.15 -30.68 9.19
CA PRO A 276 22.68 -29.89 8.07
C PRO A 276 23.85 -29.37 7.23
N THR A 277 23.89 -29.75 5.95
CA THR A 277 24.88 -29.28 5.00
C THR A 277 24.36 -28.06 4.20
N ARG A 278 25.30 -27.20 3.75
CA ARG A 278 24.91 -26.05 2.90
C ARG A 278 24.20 -26.47 1.64
N LYS A 279 24.67 -27.52 0.98
CA LYS A 279 24.11 -28.03 -0.28
C LYS A 279 22.68 -28.52 -0.06
N MET A 280 22.44 -29.25 1.03
CA MET A 280 21.12 -29.74 1.40
C MET A 280 20.13 -28.58 1.65
N LEU A 281 20.51 -27.58 2.45
CA LEU A 281 19.65 -26.44 2.74
C LEU A 281 19.37 -25.60 1.48
N LEU A 282 20.35 -25.41 0.59
CA LEU A 282 20.17 -24.74 -0.68
C LEU A 282 19.19 -25.49 -1.60
N GLN A 283 19.34 -26.80 -1.72
CA GLN A 283 18.43 -27.62 -2.54
C GLN A 283 17.02 -27.62 -1.95
N ALA A 284 16.88 -27.79 -0.65
CA ALA A 284 15.59 -27.74 0.03
C ALA A 284 14.91 -26.39 -0.14
N GLY A 285 15.64 -25.27 0.05
CA GLY A 285 15.08 -23.92 -0.15
C GLY A 285 14.64 -23.65 -1.56
N ASN A 286 15.40 -24.08 -2.56
CA ASN A 286 15.01 -23.95 -3.96
C ASN A 286 13.81 -24.84 -4.34
N ASN A 287 13.70 -26.03 -3.76
CA ASN A 287 12.55 -26.91 -4.00
C ASN A 287 11.28 -26.30 -3.37
N ILE A 288 11.33 -25.92 -2.09
CA ILE A 288 10.24 -25.21 -1.42
C ILE A 288 9.84 -23.94 -2.18
N GLY A 289 10.84 -23.18 -2.61
CA GLY A 289 10.59 -21.96 -3.38
C GLY A 289 9.90 -22.20 -4.72
N ARG A 290 10.18 -23.31 -5.41
CA ARG A 290 9.45 -23.67 -6.65
C ARG A 290 7.98 -23.96 -6.42
N ASP A 291 7.65 -24.62 -5.32
CA ASP A 291 6.27 -24.93 -4.96
C ASP A 291 5.49 -23.64 -4.61
N ILE A 292 6.12 -22.72 -3.90
CA ILE A 292 5.55 -21.43 -3.51
C ILE A 292 5.41 -20.49 -4.71
N LEU A 293 6.40 -20.48 -5.63
CA LEU A 293 6.48 -19.54 -6.77
C LEU A 293 5.19 -19.54 -7.61
N GLY A 294 4.70 -20.73 -7.96
CA GLY A 294 3.49 -20.84 -8.80
C GLY A 294 2.27 -20.23 -8.14
N MET A 295 2.05 -20.50 -6.85
CA MET A 295 0.92 -19.96 -6.10
C MET A 295 1.03 -18.45 -5.92
N MET A 296 2.16 -17.96 -5.46
CA MET A 296 2.36 -16.54 -5.16
C MET A 296 2.31 -15.67 -6.42
N SER A 297 2.93 -16.12 -7.53
CA SER A 297 2.85 -15.39 -8.81
C SER A 297 1.43 -15.34 -9.34
N ASN A 298 0.67 -16.45 -9.29
CA ASN A 298 -0.73 -16.46 -9.69
C ASN A 298 -1.59 -15.54 -8.84
N THR A 299 -1.41 -15.56 -7.52
CA THR A 299 -2.15 -14.68 -6.59
C THR A 299 -1.87 -13.21 -6.91
N LEU A 300 -0.62 -12.85 -7.17
CA LEU A 300 -0.22 -11.49 -7.51
C LEU A 300 -0.85 -11.03 -8.84
N ILE A 301 -0.78 -11.87 -9.88
CA ILE A 301 -1.39 -11.58 -11.18
C ILE A 301 -2.91 -11.41 -11.04
N LEU A 302 -3.58 -12.31 -10.32
CA LEU A 302 -5.03 -12.23 -10.08
C LEU A 302 -5.43 -10.99 -9.28
N ALA A 303 -4.61 -10.55 -8.33
CA ALA A 303 -4.85 -9.33 -7.56
C ALA A 303 -4.83 -8.09 -8.48
N TYR A 304 -3.86 -8.01 -9.38
CA TYR A 304 -3.78 -6.89 -10.34
C TYR A 304 -4.90 -6.94 -11.36
N ILE A 305 -5.21 -8.11 -11.95
CA ILE A 305 -6.36 -8.25 -12.86
C ILE A 305 -7.66 -7.86 -12.15
N GLY A 306 -7.84 -8.28 -10.89
CA GLY A 306 -9.02 -7.94 -10.08
C GLY A 306 -9.13 -6.44 -9.81
N GLY A 307 -8.02 -5.77 -9.51
CA GLY A 307 -7.97 -4.32 -9.33
C GLY A 307 -8.30 -3.53 -10.59
N SER A 308 -7.86 -4.03 -11.74
CA SER A 308 -8.05 -3.39 -13.06
C SER A 308 -9.26 -3.93 -13.83
N LEU A 309 -10.14 -4.72 -13.20
CA LEU A 309 -11.24 -5.41 -13.89
C LEU A 309 -12.18 -4.46 -14.64
N THR A 310 -12.50 -3.31 -14.05
CA THR A 310 -13.35 -2.29 -14.70
C THR A 310 -12.76 -1.80 -16.01
N ILE A 311 -11.44 -1.59 -16.04
CA ILE A 311 -10.70 -1.15 -17.22
C ILE A 311 -10.71 -2.23 -18.30
N VAL A 312 -10.46 -3.47 -17.89
CA VAL A 312 -10.51 -4.63 -18.81
C VAL A 312 -11.90 -4.76 -19.43
N LEU A 313 -12.97 -4.65 -18.63
CA LEU A 313 -14.34 -4.71 -19.12
C LEU A 313 -14.67 -3.57 -20.08
N LEU A 314 -14.24 -2.34 -19.77
CA LEU A 314 -14.44 -1.18 -20.62
C LEU A 314 -13.84 -1.39 -22.01
N PHE A 315 -12.62 -1.93 -22.06
CA PHE A 315 -11.92 -2.19 -23.31
C PHE A 315 -12.57 -3.29 -24.15
N PHE A 316 -13.05 -4.35 -23.51
CA PHE A 316 -13.82 -5.39 -24.19
C PHE A 316 -15.15 -4.84 -24.74
N ALA A 317 -15.84 -4.00 -23.97
CA ALA A 317 -17.10 -3.38 -24.39
C ALA A 317 -16.96 -2.47 -25.61
N TYR A 318 -15.86 -1.73 -25.71
CA TYR A 318 -15.58 -0.86 -26.87
C TYR A 318 -14.95 -1.56 -28.06
N ASN A 319 -14.83 -2.89 -28.05
CA ASN A 319 -14.34 -3.72 -29.16
C ASN A 319 -12.96 -3.30 -29.69
N HIS A 320 -12.07 -2.85 -28.81
CA HIS A 320 -10.71 -2.50 -29.19
C HIS A 320 -9.89 -3.75 -29.53
N SER A 321 -8.99 -3.62 -30.50
CA SER A 321 -8.08 -4.71 -30.82
C SER A 321 -7.15 -5.02 -29.64
N LEU A 322 -6.80 -6.30 -29.45
CA LEU A 322 -5.86 -6.72 -28.40
C LEU A 322 -4.52 -5.97 -28.50
N LEU A 323 -4.06 -5.69 -29.72
CA LEU A 323 -2.84 -4.93 -29.95
C LEU A 323 -2.94 -3.51 -29.37
N TYR A 324 -4.06 -2.83 -29.54
CA TYR A 324 -4.30 -1.51 -28.96
C TYR A 324 -4.28 -1.55 -27.43
N LEU A 325 -4.93 -2.56 -26.83
CA LEU A 325 -4.98 -2.75 -25.39
C LEU A 325 -3.60 -2.96 -24.79
N LEU A 326 -2.80 -3.84 -25.36
CA LEU A 326 -1.44 -4.14 -24.89
C LEU A 326 -0.45 -2.98 -25.06
N ASN A 327 -0.81 -1.94 -25.81
CA ASN A 327 0.01 -0.72 -25.96
C ASN A 327 -0.54 0.48 -25.21
N LYS A 328 -1.69 0.36 -24.54
CA LYS A 328 -2.20 1.43 -23.68
C LYS A 328 -1.43 1.49 -22.36
N GLU A 329 -0.86 2.65 -22.03
CA GLU A 329 0.08 2.80 -20.92
C GLU A 329 -0.50 2.30 -19.58
N MET A 330 -1.77 2.58 -19.30
CA MET A 330 -2.48 2.09 -18.13
C MET A 330 -2.46 0.55 -18.01
N VAL A 331 -2.68 -0.17 -19.12
CA VAL A 331 -2.63 -1.64 -19.16
C VAL A 331 -1.20 -2.15 -19.05
N VAL A 332 -0.28 -1.48 -19.71
CA VAL A 332 1.15 -1.81 -19.65
C VAL A 332 1.67 -1.74 -18.23
N VAL A 333 1.33 -0.70 -17.48
CA VAL A 333 1.76 -0.51 -16.08
C VAL A 333 1.21 -1.63 -15.19
N GLU A 334 -0.05 -2.03 -15.34
CA GLU A 334 -0.63 -3.14 -14.57
C GLU A 334 0.06 -4.49 -14.86
N ILE A 335 0.35 -4.75 -16.13
CA ILE A 335 1.12 -5.95 -16.52
C ILE A 335 2.53 -5.90 -15.94
N LEU A 336 3.18 -4.74 -15.99
CA LEU A 336 4.52 -4.55 -15.42
C LEU A 336 4.55 -4.81 -13.92
N GLN A 337 3.56 -4.32 -13.17
CA GLN A 337 3.46 -4.55 -11.73
C GLN A 337 3.40 -6.06 -11.43
N ALA A 338 2.56 -6.80 -12.16
CA ALA A 338 2.43 -8.23 -12.00
C ALA A 338 3.72 -8.99 -12.36
N VAL A 339 4.34 -8.65 -13.48
CA VAL A 339 5.54 -9.32 -14.00
C VAL A 339 6.77 -9.01 -13.14
N ILE A 340 7.01 -7.74 -12.83
CA ILE A 340 8.17 -7.32 -12.02
C ILE A 340 8.04 -7.83 -10.58
N GLY A 341 6.84 -7.80 -10.01
CA GLY A 341 6.57 -8.41 -8.72
C GLY A 341 6.87 -9.91 -8.71
N SER A 342 6.48 -10.63 -9.76
CA SER A 342 6.78 -12.06 -9.91
C SER A 342 8.29 -12.32 -10.07
N PHE A 343 9.02 -11.47 -10.77
CA PHE A 343 10.49 -11.54 -10.82
C PHE A 343 11.10 -11.28 -9.43
N GLY A 344 10.60 -10.31 -8.68
CA GLY A 344 11.00 -10.07 -7.29
C GLY A 344 10.88 -11.33 -6.44
N ILE A 345 9.73 -12.03 -6.51
CA ILE A 345 9.50 -13.31 -5.84
C ILE A 345 10.50 -14.36 -6.31
N LEU A 346 10.65 -14.54 -7.64
CA LEU A 346 11.54 -15.55 -8.24
C LEU A 346 12.98 -15.43 -7.72
N PHE A 347 13.51 -14.23 -7.67
CA PHE A 347 14.89 -14.00 -7.22
C PHE A 347 15.03 -14.00 -5.69
N THR A 348 14.00 -13.69 -4.95
CA THR A 348 14.00 -13.80 -3.48
C THR A 348 14.27 -15.23 -3.02
N ILE A 349 13.79 -16.24 -3.75
CA ILE A 349 13.96 -17.65 -3.44
C ILE A 349 15.45 -18.05 -3.31
N PRO A 350 16.28 -17.92 -4.36
CA PRO A 350 17.68 -18.30 -4.29
C PRO A 350 18.49 -17.42 -3.32
N PHE A 351 18.19 -16.12 -3.22
CA PHE A 351 18.87 -15.23 -2.26
C PHE A 351 18.61 -15.65 -0.81
N THR A 352 17.34 -15.86 -0.44
CA THR A 352 16.98 -16.29 0.91
C THR A 352 17.57 -17.66 1.23
N SER A 353 17.48 -18.62 0.29
CA SER A 353 18.03 -19.96 0.44
C SER A 353 19.55 -19.94 0.64
N PHE A 354 20.24 -19.10 -0.10
CA PHE A 354 21.69 -18.93 0.01
C PHE A 354 22.09 -18.33 1.37
N ILE A 355 21.42 -17.29 1.81
CA ILE A 355 21.68 -16.63 3.10
C ILE A 355 21.38 -17.59 4.26
N CYS A 356 20.25 -18.28 4.23
CA CYS A 356 19.88 -19.28 5.23
C CYS A 356 20.89 -20.41 5.31
N SER A 357 21.36 -20.93 4.17
CA SER A 357 22.35 -22.00 4.11
C SER A 357 23.68 -21.61 4.79
N ARG A 358 24.04 -20.32 4.74
CA ARG A 358 25.25 -19.83 5.42
C ARG A 358 25.06 -19.57 6.91
N LEU A 359 23.89 -19.02 7.29
CA LEU A 359 23.62 -18.63 8.67
C LEU A 359 23.28 -19.82 9.57
N TYR A 360 22.60 -20.84 9.05
CA TYR A 360 22.10 -21.96 9.86
C TYR A 360 23.14 -23.06 10.05
N VAL A 361 23.99 -23.35 9.06
CA VAL A 361 25.07 -24.35 9.20
C VAL A 361 26.10 -23.92 10.26
N LYS A 362 26.42 -22.63 10.40
CA LYS A 362 27.26 -22.13 11.48
C LYS A 362 26.77 -22.44 12.89
N LYS A 363 25.45 -22.56 13.08
CA LYS A 363 24.83 -22.87 14.38
C LYS A 363 24.98 -24.35 14.75
N ALA A 364 24.88 -25.25 13.78
CA ALA A 364 25.03 -26.70 13.99
C ALA A 364 26.46 -27.05 14.41
N GLY A 365 27.49 -26.49 13.78
CA GLY A 365 28.90 -26.70 14.13
C GLY A 365 29.28 -26.19 15.53
N ARG A 366 28.61 -25.14 16.04
CA ARG A 366 28.83 -24.66 17.42
C ARG A 366 28.16 -25.56 18.47
N ARG A 367 26.94 -26.09 18.19
CA ARG A 367 26.28 -27.01 19.10
C ARG A 367 27.04 -28.33 19.24
N HIS A 368 27.62 -28.83 18.15
CA HIS A 368 28.38 -30.07 18.19
C HIS A 368 29.69 -29.91 19.00
N LYS A 369 30.39 -28.77 18.92
CA LYS A 369 31.60 -28.50 19.75
C LYS A 369 31.26 -28.38 21.24
N SER A 370 30.18 -27.70 21.62
CA SER A 370 29.80 -27.55 23.04
C SER A 370 29.26 -28.85 23.65
N GLY A 371 28.72 -29.74 22.84
CA GLY A 371 28.28 -31.07 23.29
C GLY A 371 29.41 -32.08 23.48
N LEU A 372 30.56 -31.88 22.83
CA LEU A 372 31.77 -32.66 23.01
C LEU A 372 32.59 -32.18 24.23
N GLU A 373 32.62 -30.87 24.51
CA GLU A 373 33.29 -30.32 25.70
C GLU A 373 32.60 -30.67 27.02
N ASN A 374 31.27 -30.96 27.01
CA ASN A 374 30.53 -31.41 28.20
C ASN A 374 30.54 -32.95 28.39
N LYS A 375 31.24 -33.72 27.56
CA LYS A 375 31.38 -35.18 27.68
C LYS A 375 32.81 -35.66 28.00
N ILE A 376 33.74 -34.70 28.20
CA ILE A 376 35.07 -34.93 28.75
C ILE A 376 35.13 -34.35 30.17
#